data_226a8102f2e6a93be789225888aac2bc
#
_entry.id   226a8102f2e6a93be789225888aac2bc
#
_cell.length_a   1.000
_cell.length_b   1.000
_cell.length_c   1.000
_cell.angle_alpha   90.00
_cell.angle_beta   90.00
_cell.angle_gamma   90.00
#
_symmetry.space_group_name_H-M   'P 1'
#
loop_
_entity.id
_entity.type
_entity.pdbx_description
1 polymer ?
#
loop_
_entity_poly.entity_id
_entity_poly.type
_entity_poly.pdbx_seq_one_letter_code
_entity_poly.pdbx_strand_id
1 'polypeptide(L)'
;MDKCNAKCKMPNAKSLMKIRFLKIKGTWREVADAARTTIRRDEGEGEPSTKWKKRILLAEHSPIRKLCFNWKWEDLPYWVSVHFVRHKYGIEHFVSTQRSDRTGEDRTAKTQDAPVVHECFANAQAVMFISRRRLCSQASPETRAAWKAVVEAIAEKEPEVAACCVPECVYRGFCPEFKSCGFVDTPAFKEAVAKYRTV
;
A
#
# COMPACT_ATOMS: atom_id res chain seq x y z
N MET A 1 15.20 36.56 25.98
CA MET A 1 15.36 35.47 24.95
C MET A 1 14.57 34.27 25.40
N ASP A 2 13.24 34.34 25.28
CA ASP A 2 12.35 33.34 25.79
C ASP A 2 12.07 32.30 24.72
N LYS A 3 12.39 31.05 25.08
CA LYS A 3 12.18 29.88 24.25
C LYS A 3 10.70 29.59 24.18
N CYS A 4 10.12 29.77 23.02
CA CYS A 4 8.76 29.40 22.70
C CYS A 4 8.62 27.88 22.80
N ASN A 5 8.19 27.39 23.96
CA ASN A 5 7.91 25.98 24.24
C ASN A 5 6.42 25.71 23.97
N ALA A 6 6.00 25.96 22.73
CA ALA A 6 4.68 25.56 22.27
C ALA A 6 4.66 24.05 22.08
N LYS A 7 4.32 23.31 23.15
CA LYS A 7 3.85 21.92 23.05
C LYS A 7 2.62 21.92 22.13
N CYS A 8 2.83 21.60 20.86
CA CYS A 8 1.75 21.30 19.95
C CYS A 8 1.01 20.08 20.53
N LYS A 9 -0.07 20.31 21.24
CA LYS A 9 -0.99 19.26 21.65
C LYS A 9 -1.60 18.72 20.36
N MET A 10 -1.14 17.54 19.95
CA MET A 10 -1.81 16.79 18.90
C MET A 10 -3.26 16.58 19.33
N PRO A 11 -4.25 16.96 18.51
CA PRO A 11 -5.62 16.58 18.78
C PRO A 11 -5.68 15.05 18.79
N ASN A 12 -6.44 14.50 19.73
CA ASN A 12 -6.65 13.07 19.92
C ASN A 12 -6.95 12.37 18.58
N ALA A 13 -5.96 11.74 18.00
CA ALA A 13 -6.07 10.95 16.77
C ALA A 13 -6.78 9.61 17.08
N LYS A 14 -8.05 9.68 17.46
CA LYS A 14 -8.97 8.55 17.64
C LYS A 14 -10.21 8.65 16.77
N SER A 15 -10.14 9.26 15.61
CA SER A 15 -10.98 8.81 14.51
C SER A 15 -10.20 7.68 13.84
N LEU A 16 -10.54 6.45 14.19
CA LEU A 16 -9.92 5.26 13.63
C LEU A 16 -10.35 5.19 12.16
N MET A 17 -9.48 5.69 11.28
CA MET A 17 -9.54 5.39 9.86
C MET A 17 -9.84 3.91 9.68
N LYS A 18 -10.95 3.59 9.04
CA LYS A 18 -11.40 2.21 8.84
C LYS A 18 -11.21 1.80 7.40
N ILE A 19 -10.66 0.62 7.18
CA ILE A 19 -10.81 -0.06 5.90
C ILE A 19 -12.16 -0.76 5.90
N ARG A 20 -13.05 -0.32 5.02
CA ARG A 20 -14.42 -0.83 4.99
C ARG A 20 -14.52 -2.23 4.39
N PHE A 21 -13.76 -2.50 3.34
CA PHE A 21 -13.71 -3.82 2.68
C PHE A 21 -12.40 -3.99 1.90
N LEU A 22 -12.05 -5.23 1.67
CA LEU A 22 -11.10 -5.64 0.66
C LEU A 22 -11.77 -6.67 -0.26
N LYS A 23 -11.87 -6.33 -1.55
CA LYS A 23 -12.30 -7.26 -2.61
C LYS A 23 -11.12 -7.59 -3.49
N ILE A 24 -10.99 -8.86 -3.85
CA ILE A 24 -9.97 -9.35 -4.79
C ILE A 24 -10.65 -9.64 -6.12
N LYS A 25 -10.02 -9.23 -7.21
CA LYS A 25 -10.39 -9.59 -8.58
C LYS A 25 -9.23 -10.28 -9.25
N GLY A 26 -9.54 -11.27 -10.08
CA GLY A 26 -8.56 -12.17 -10.67
C GLY A 26 -8.22 -13.32 -9.72
N THR A 27 -7.59 -14.32 -10.28
CA THR A 27 -7.20 -15.56 -9.60
C THR A 27 -5.75 -15.90 -9.87
N TRP A 28 -5.14 -16.71 -9.01
CA TRP A 28 -3.79 -17.21 -9.26
C TRP A 28 -3.71 -18.11 -10.48
N ARG A 29 -4.83 -18.76 -10.84
CA ARG A 29 -4.96 -19.51 -12.08
C ARG A 29 -4.76 -18.58 -13.29
N GLU A 30 -5.50 -17.47 -13.34
CA GLU A 30 -5.37 -16.46 -14.42
C GLU A 30 -3.96 -15.86 -14.49
N VAL A 31 -3.30 -15.67 -13.34
CA VAL A 31 -1.88 -15.24 -13.28
C VAL A 31 -0.98 -16.30 -13.90
N ALA A 32 -1.19 -17.60 -13.59
CA ALA A 32 -0.41 -18.69 -14.11
C ALA A 32 -0.61 -18.87 -15.62
N ASP A 33 -1.84 -18.77 -16.10
CA ASP A 33 -2.16 -18.91 -17.53
C ASP A 33 -1.60 -17.72 -18.33
N ALA A 34 -1.69 -16.49 -17.79
CA ALA A 34 -1.01 -15.36 -18.39
C ALA A 34 0.52 -15.55 -18.45
N ALA A 35 1.14 -16.15 -17.43
CA ALA A 35 2.57 -16.48 -17.46
C ALA A 35 2.89 -17.55 -18.52
N ARG A 36 2.02 -18.54 -18.72
CA ARG A 36 2.16 -19.57 -19.79
C ARG A 36 2.04 -18.96 -21.17
N THR A 37 1.09 -18.04 -21.36
CA THR A 37 0.91 -17.29 -22.61
C THR A 37 2.21 -16.60 -23.04
N THR A 38 2.98 -16.03 -22.10
CA THR A 38 4.25 -15.33 -22.42
C THR A 38 5.31 -16.27 -22.99
N ILE A 39 5.20 -17.58 -22.81
CA ILE A 39 6.13 -18.59 -23.29
C ILE A 39 5.47 -19.57 -24.30
N ARG A 40 4.32 -19.16 -24.87
CA ARG A 40 3.57 -19.94 -25.87
C ARG A 40 3.20 -21.34 -25.38
N ARG A 41 2.69 -21.46 -24.16
CA ARG A 41 2.16 -22.70 -23.60
C ARG A 41 0.66 -22.54 -23.36
N ASP A 42 -0.07 -23.64 -23.50
CA ASP A 42 -1.50 -23.71 -23.22
C ASP A 42 -1.79 -23.49 -21.74
N GLU A 43 -3.03 -23.17 -21.44
CA GLU A 43 -3.54 -23.07 -20.09
C GLU A 43 -3.28 -24.37 -19.31
N GLY A 44 -3.09 -24.23 -18.02
CA GLY A 44 -2.77 -25.35 -17.16
C GLY A 44 -3.92 -25.74 -16.25
N GLU A 45 -3.76 -26.84 -15.56
CA GLU A 45 -4.69 -27.31 -14.54
C GLU A 45 -4.13 -27.08 -13.12
N GLY A 46 -5.05 -27.00 -12.13
CA GLY A 46 -4.73 -26.90 -10.70
C GLY A 46 -4.28 -25.50 -10.26
N GLU A 47 -4.30 -25.27 -8.96
CA GLU A 47 -3.91 -24.01 -8.33
C GLU A 47 -2.37 -23.91 -8.20
N PRO A 48 -1.74 -22.77 -8.52
CA PRO A 48 -0.31 -22.60 -8.34
C PRO A 48 0.10 -22.73 -6.87
N SER A 49 1.26 -23.39 -6.65
CA SER A 49 1.79 -23.56 -5.29
C SER A 49 2.23 -22.22 -4.67
N THR A 50 2.19 -22.14 -3.33
CA THR A 50 2.70 -20.99 -2.56
C THR A 50 4.14 -20.61 -2.99
N LYS A 51 5.00 -21.59 -3.23
CA LYS A 51 6.38 -21.36 -3.70
C LYS A 51 6.37 -20.66 -5.06
N TRP A 52 5.54 -21.10 -6.00
CA TRP A 52 5.43 -20.49 -7.31
C TRP A 52 4.87 -19.05 -7.21
N LYS A 53 3.82 -18.84 -6.41
CA LYS A 53 3.23 -17.52 -6.14
C LYS A 53 4.30 -16.53 -5.64
N LYS A 54 5.09 -16.94 -4.64
CA LYS A 54 6.18 -16.11 -4.11
C LYS A 54 7.25 -15.81 -5.17
N ARG A 55 7.67 -16.78 -5.94
CA ARG A 55 8.68 -16.58 -6.98
C ARG A 55 8.25 -15.59 -8.07
N ILE A 56 7.02 -15.69 -8.57
CA ILE A 56 6.54 -14.77 -9.61
C ILE A 56 6.35 -13.35 -9.07
N LEU A 57 5.97 -13.20 -7.78
CA LEU A 57 5.89 -11.91 -7.10
C LEU A 57 7.28 -11.29 -6.92
N LEU A 58 8.26 -12.03 -6.42
CA LEU A 58 9.63 -11.54 -6.24
C LEU A 58 10.30 -11.19 -7.58
N ALA A 59 9.98 -11.92 -8.64
CA ALA A 59 10.43 -11.62 -10.00
C ALA A 59 9.70 -10.41 -10.61
N GLU A 60 8.64 -9.91 -9.96
CA GLU A 60 7.77 -8.84 -10.49
C GLU A 60 7.30 -9.09 -11.91
N HIS A 61 7.10 -10.35 -12.28
CA HIS A 61 6.72 -10.73 -13.63
C HIS A 61 5.32 -10.22 -13.97
N SER A 62 5.15 -9.60 -15.12
CA SER A 62 3.93 -8.85 -15.51
C SER A 62 2.58 -9.56 -15.29
N PRO A 63 2.44 -10.91 -15.39
CA PRO A 63 1.19 -11.61 -15.11
C PRO A 63 0.58 -11.33 -13.73
N ILE A 64 1.38 -10.96 -12.70
CA ILE A 64 0.85 -10.61 -11.38
C ILE A 64 -0.14 -9.44 -11.41
N ARG A 65 -0.16 -8.67 -12.49
CA ARG A 65 -1.11 -7.58 -12.70
C ARG A 65 -2.55 -8.05 -12.93
N LYS A 66 -2.76 -9.33 -13.22
CA LYS A 66 -4.10 -9.95 -13.27
C LYS A 66 -4.77 -9.98 -11.88
N LEU A 67 -3.98 -10.05 -10.81
CA LEU A 67 -4.50 -10.01 -9.44
C LEU A 67 -4.66 -8.55 -9.02
N CYS A 68 -5.90 -8.14 -8.72
CA CYS A 68 -6.26 -6.78 -8.37
C CYS A 68 -7.00 -6.74 -7.03
N PHE A 69 -6.83 -5.63 -6.32
CA PHE A 69 -7.40 -5.35 -5.00
C PHE A 69 -8.24 -4.08 -5.07
N ASN A 70 -9.44 -4.13 -4.48
CA ASN A 70 -10.28 -2.97 -4.30
C ASN A 70 -10.55 -2.78 -2.81
N TRP A 71 -10.23 -1.60 -2.28
CA TRP A 71 -10.47 -1.24 -0.89
C TRP A 71 -10.98 0.19 -0.78
N LYS A 72 -11.54 0.50 0.39
CA LYS A 72 -12.05 1.83 0.71
C LYS A 72 -11.60 2.23 2.11
N TRP A 73 -10.97 3.39 2.21
CA TRP A 73 -10.77 4.05 3.48
C TRP A 73 -11.97 4.95 3.79
N GLU A 74 -12.48 4.88 4.99
CA GLU A 74 -13.41 5.84 5.59
C GLU A 74 -12.66 6.67 6.62
N ASP A 75 -13.06 7.93 6.76
CA ASP A 75 -12.45 8.88 7.69
C ASP A 75 -10.94 9.12 7.48
N LEU A 76 -10.48 8.97 6.23
CA LEU A 76 -9.11 9.28 5.87
C LEU A 76 -8.90 10.80 5.87
N PRO A 77 -7.92 11.38 6.60
CA PRO A 77 -7.61 12.80 6.48
C PRO A 77 -7.31 13.19 5.02
N TYR A 78 -7.88 14.30 4.56
CA TYR A 78 -7.72 14.74 3.17
C TYR A 78 -6.26 14.83 2.72
N TRP A 79 -5.39 15.40 3.56
CA TRP A 79 -3.96 15.51 3.23
C TRP A 79 -3.27 14.14 3.09
N VAL A 80 -3.72 13.10 3.83
CA VAL A 80 -3.22 11.71 3.66
C VAL A 80 -3.69 11.15 2.32
N SER A 81 -4.96 11.41 1.95
CA SER A 81 -5.47 11.05 0.62
C SER A 81 -4.61 11.63 -0.51
N VAL A 82 -4.18 12.90 -0.39
CA VAL A 82 -3.29 13.56 -1.36
C VAL A 82 -1.95 12.83 -1.51
N HIS A 83 -1.45 12.18 -0.46
CA HIS A 83 -0.23 11.37 -0.57
C HIS A 83 -0.44 10.10 -1.42
N PHE A 84 -1.63 9.52 -1.41
CA PHE A 84 -1.94 8.32 -2.19
C PHE A 84 -2.20 8.62 -3.66
N VAL A 85 -2.91 9.70 -4.01
CA VAL A 85 -3.20 10.05 -5.40
C VAL A 85 -1.96 10.37 -6.24
N ARG A 86 -0.79 10.50 -5.62
CA ARG A 86 0.50 10.60 -6.32
C ARG A 86 0.94 9.30 -7.00
N HIS A 87 0.41 8.17 -6.56
CA HIS A 87 0.65 6.88 -7.22
C HIS A 87 -0.31 6.77 -8.40
N LYS A 88 0.22 6.63 -9.62
CA LYS A 88 -0.57 6.70 -10.87
C LYS A 88 -0.53 5.43 -11.70
N TYR A 89 0.40 4.52 -11.41
CA TYR A 89 0.62 3.35 -12.24
C TYR A 89 0.00 2.10 -11.60
N GLY A 90 -0.95 1.50 -12.31
CA GLY A 90 -1.61 0.27 -11.88
C GLY A 90 -2.56 0.44 -10.69
N ILE A 91 -2.99 1.67 -10.43
CA ILE A 91 -3.95 2.03 -9.39
C ILE A 91 -4.88 3.14 -9.88
N GLU A 92 -6.16 3.02 -9.54
CA GLU A 92 -7.20 4.03 -9.74
C GLU A 92 -7.68 4.55 -8.39
N HIS A 93 -8.03 5.83 -8.33
CA HIS A 93 -8.43 6.54 -7.13
C HIS A 93 -9.80 7.18 -7.30
N PHE A 94 -10.69 6.93 -6.33
CA PHE A 94 -12.04 7.52 -6.25
C PHE A 94 -12.18 8.19 -4.90
N VAL A 95 -12.02 9.51 -4.86
CA VAL A 95 -12.05 10.30 -3.63
C VAL A 95 -13.36 11.10 -3.56
N SER A 96 -14.00 11.09 -2.37
CA SER A 96 -15.21 11.87 -2.14
C SER A 96 -14.94 13.36 -2.37
N THR A 97 -15.87 14.02 -3.04
CA THR A 97 -15.76 15.45 -3.32
C THR A 97 -15.93 16.29 -2.05
N GLN A 98 -15.27 17.43 -2.01
CA GLN A 98 -15.49 18.48 -1.01
C GLN A 98 -16.13 19.72 -1.62
N ARG A 99 -16.68 19.63 -2.84
CA ARG A 99 -17.33 20.74 -3.51
C ARG A 99 -18.59 21.14 -2.77
N SER A 100 -18.71 22.45 -2.43
CA SER A 100 -19.86 22.99 -1.68
C SER A 100 -21.19 22.76 -2.39
N ASP A 101 -21.22 22.85 -3.76
CA ASP A 101 -22.40 22.62 -4.58
C ASP A 101 -22.88 21.16 -4.58
N ARG A 102 -22.06 20.23 -4.12
CA ARG A 102 -22.38 18.80 -4.05
C ARG A 102 -22.63 18.32 -2.62
N THR A 103 -21.95 18.92 -1.64
CA THR A 103 -22.03 18.50 -0.24
C THR A 103 -22.99 19.34 0.59
N GLY A 104 -23.32 20.55 0.15
CA GLY A 104 -24.06 21.55 0.93
C GLY A 104 -23.23 22.20 2.05
N GLU A 105 -21.96 21.83 2.19
CA GLU A 105 -21.07 22.35 3.21
C GLU A 105 -20.06 23.35 2.62
N ASP A 106 -19.72 24.39 3.35
CA ASP A 106 -18.71 25.35 2.89
C ASP A 106 -17.32 24.71 2.90
N ARG A 107 -16.75 24.47 1.70
CA ARG A 107 -15.40 23.91 1.57
C ARG A 107 -14.31 24.81 2.14
N THR A 108 -14.51 26.13 2.20
CA THR A 108 -13.50 27.06 2.71
C THR A 108 -13.34 26.98 4.21
N ALA A 109 -14.36 26.47 4.91
CA ALA A 109 -14.32 26.20 6.33
C ALA A 109 -13.67 24.85 6.70
N LYS A 110 -13.37 23.98 5.69
CA LYS A 110 -12.77 22.68 5.96
C LYS A 110 -11.26 22.79 6.16
N THR A 111 -10.78 22.10 7.17
CA THR A 111 -9.35 21.98 7.46
C THR A 111 -8.71 20.90 6.56
N GLN A 112 -7.38 20.85 6.50
CA GLN A 112 -6.67 19.85 5.69
C GLN A 112 -6.82 18.42 6.22
N ASP A 113 -7.17 18.26 7.48
CA ASP A 113 -7.45 16.98 8.12
C ASP A 113 -8.94 16.56 8.05
N ALA A 114 -9.77 17.35 7.36
CA ALA A 114 -11.16 16.98 7.12
C ALA A 114 -11.27 15.56 6.53
N PRO A 115 -12.15 14.70 7.07
CA PRO A 115 -12.25 13.33 6.64
C PRO A 115 -12.80 13.21 5.22
N VAL A 116 -12.23 12.29 4.46
CA VAL A 116 -12.72 11.90 3.12
C VAL A 116 -12.90 10.39 3.06
N VAL A 117 -13.77 9.96 2.16
CA VAL A 117 -13.81 8.57 1.70
C VAL A 117 -12.90 8.45 0.49
N HIS A 118 -11.99 7.47 0.51
CA HIS A 118 -11.06 7.24 -0.58
C HIS A 118 -11.09 5.76 -0.96
N GLU A 119 -11.63 5.46 -2.12
CA GLU A 119 -11.62 4.12 -2.69
C GLU A 119 -10.47 3.98 -3.68
N CYS A 120 -9.83 2.82 -3.68
CA CYS A 120 -8.77 2.47 -4.62
C CYS A 120 -9.04 1.13 -5.29
N PHE A 121 -8.61 1.03 -6.54
CA PHE A 121 -8.51 -0.22 -7.28
C PHE A 121 -7.08 -0.34 -7.82
N ALA A 122 -6.33 -1.36 -7.39
CA ALA A 122 -4.92 -1.51 -7.75
C ALA A 122 -4.55 -2.95 -8.06
N ASN A 123 -3.63 -3.17 -9.02
CA ASN A 123 -3.05 -4.48 -9.23
C ASN A 123 -1.94 -4.81 -8.22
N ALA A 124 -1.57 -6.10 -8.11
CA ALA A 124 -0.58 -6.57 -7.14
C ALA A 124 0.78 -5.86 -7.29
N GLN A 125 1.24 -5.59 -8.50
CA GLN A 125 2.50 -4.88 -8.72
C GLN A 125 2.46 -3.45 -8.17
N ALA A 126 1.34 -2.74 -8.37
CA ALA A 126 1.15 -1.40 -7.82
C ALA A 126 1.14 -1.41 -6.29
N VAL A 127 0.44 -2.39 -5.67
CA VAL A 127 0.40 -2.56 -4.22
C VAL A 127 1.81 -2.77 -3.66
N MET A 128 2.62 -3.64 -4.25
CA MET A 128 4.01 -3.86 -3.86
C MET A 128 4.85 -2.59 -4.03
N PHE A 129 4.71 -1.88 -5.15
CA PHE A 129 5.45 -0.65 -5.42
C PHE A 129 5.09 0.48 -4.44
N ILE A 130 3.80 0.66 -4.14
CA ILE A 130 3.33 1.66 -3.18
C ILE A 130 3.86 1.33 -1.77
N SER A 131 3.90 0.05 -1.40
CA SER A 131 4.42 -0.43 -0.11
C SER A 131 5.86 0.02 0.12
N ARG A 132 6.69 0.01 -0.91
CA ARG A 132 8.10 0.45 -0.82
C ARG A 132 8.21 1.87 -0.29
N ARG A 133 7.31 2.77 -0.70
CA ARG A 133 7.30 4.17 -0.29
C ARG A 133 6.48 4.41 0.98
N ARG A 134 5.35 3.71 1.14
CA ARG A 134 4.39 4.02 2.21
C ARG A 134 4.63 3.24 3.49
N LEU A 135 5.44 2.18 3.47
CA LEU A 135 5.90 1.50 4.68
C LEU A 135 7.23 2.06 5.22
N CYS A 136 7.91 2.90 4.44
CA CYS A 136 9.12 3.58 4.89
C CYS A 136 8.82 4.57 6.01
N SER A 137 9.70 4.68 7.01
CA SER A 137 9.55 5.63 8.13
C SER A 137 9.67 7.10 7.71
N GLN A 138 10.12 7.38 6.47
CA GLN A 138 10.09 8.73 5.89
C GLN A 138 8.67 9.14 5.42
N ALA A 139 7.74 8.21 5.30
CA ALA A 139 6.33 8.55 5.15
C ALA A 139 5.77 9.04 6.49
N SER A 140 4.78 9.97 6.46
CA SER A 140 4.14 10.41 7.69
C SER A 140 3.53 9.24 8.45
N PRO A 141 3.49 9.28 9.78
CA PRO A 141 2.92 8.21 10.60
C PRO A 141 1.51 7.81 10.17
N GLU A 142 0.66 8.78 9.84
CA GLU A 142 -0.73 8.58 9.44
C GLU A 142 -0.82 7.89 8.06
N THR A 143 -0.04 8.35 7.09
CA THR A 143 0.03 7.71 5.75
C THR A 143 0.54 6.28 5.87
N ARG A 144 1.54 6.04 6.72
CA ARG A 144 2.09 4.72 6.97
C ARG A 144 1.07 3.80 7.65
N ALA A 145 0.35 4.31 8.66
CA ALA A 145 -0.72 3.56 9.33
C ALA A 145 -1.84 3.19 8.35
N ALA A 146 -2.27 4.15 7.50
CA ALA A 146 -3.26 3.93 6.46
C ALA A 146 -2.86 2.81 5.50
N TRP A 147 -1.61 2.82 5.05
CA TRP A 147 -1.13 1.80 4.13
C TRP A 147 -0.91 0.45 4.80
N LYS A 148 -0.40 0.45 6.03
CA LYS A 148 -0.22 -0.77 6.82
C LYS A 148 -1.54 -1.53 6.98
N ALA A 149 -2.62 -0.84 7.27
CA ALA A 149 -3.95 -1.44 7.38
C ALA A 149 -4.41 -2.12 6.07
N VAL A 150 -4.08 -1.56 4.88
CA VAL A 150 -4.33 -2.21 3.58
C VAL A 150 -3.52 -3.50 3.45
N VAL A 151 -2.23 -3.45 3.78
CA VAL A 151 -1.36 -4.63 3.69
C VAL A 151 -1.80 -5.73 4.66
N GLU A 152 -2.26 -5.37 5.87
CA GLU A 152 -2.82 -6.31 6.85
C GLU A 152 -4.11 -6.97 6.32
N ALA A 153 -5.02 -6.19 5.73
CA ALA A 153 -6.22 -6.73 5.11
C ALA A 153 -5.91 -7.65 3.90
N ILE A 154 -4.87 -7.34 3.13
CA ILE A 154 -4.39 -8.22 2.05
C ILE A 154 -3.81 -9.51 2.64
N ALA A 155 -3.07 -9.43 3.76
CA ALA A 155 -2.44 -10.59 4.38
C ALA A 155 -3.43 -11.68 4.82
N GLU A 156 -4.65 -11.28 5.17
CA GLU A 156 -5.73 -12.23 5.54
C GLU A 156 -6.19 -13.09 4.36
N LYS A 157 -6.04 -12.62 3.13
CA LYS A 157 -6.57 -13.27 1.92
C LYS A 157 -5.48 -13.73 0.96
N GLU A 158 -4.42 -12.93 0.84
CA GLU A 158 -3.30 -13.15 -0.07
C GLU A 158 -1.97 -12.93 0.66
N PRO A 159 -1.59 -13.85 1.56
CA PRO A 159 -0.40 -13.71 2.40
C PRO A 159 0.89 -13.63 1.59
N GLU A 160 0.96 -14.25 0.42
CA GLU A 160 2.12 -14.20 -0.45
C GLU A 160 2.34 -12.78 -1.01
N VAL A 161 1.26 -12.08 -1.40
CA VAL A 161 1.33 -10.68 -1.86
C VAL A 161 1.75 -9.77 -0.71
N ALA A 162 1.13 -9.94 0.46
CA ALA A 162 1.48 -9.15 1.64
C ALA A 162 2.93 -9.33 2.08
N ALA A 163 3.48 -10.55 1.98
CA ALA A 163 4.88 -10.83 2.26
C ALA A 163 5.86 -10.08 1.33
N CYS A 164 5.40 -9.71 0.13
CA CYS A 164 6.17 -8.90 -0.82
C CYS A 164 5.97 -7.38 -0.63
N CYS A 165 5.06 -6.97 0.25
CA CYS A 165 4.81 -5.57 0.60
C CYS A 165 5.80 -5.10 1.67
N VAL A 166 6.96 -4.64 1.26
CA VAL A 166 8.06 -4.23 2.15
C VAL A 166 8.51 -2.80 1.88
N PRO A 167 9.17 -2.12 2.86
CA PRO A 167 9.81 -0.83 2.62
C PRO A 167 10.90 -0.91 1.55
N GLU A 168 11.18 0.21 0.87
CA GLU A 168 12.18 0.29 -0.20
C GLU A 168 13.56 -0.24 0.21
N CYS A 169 13.99 0.04 1.45
CA CYS A 169 15.29 -0.43 1.95
C CYS A 169 15.36 -1.96 2.05
N VAL A 170 14.27 -2.63 2.45
CA VAL A 170 14.21 -4.10 2.50
C VAL A 170 14.23 -4.68 1.09
N TYR A 171 13.48 -4.08 0.16
CA TYR A 171 13.47 -4.47 -1.26
C TYR A 171 14.87 -4.37 -1.88
N ARG A 172 15.58 -3.24 -1.68
CA ARG A 172 16.91 -2.99 -2.26
C ARG A 172 18.06 -3.67 -1.51
N GLY A 173 17.89 -3.88 -0.21
CA GLY A 173 18.96 -4.31 0.68
C GLY A 173 19.85 -3.15 1.21
N PHE A 174 19.47 -1.89 0.93
CA PHE A 174 20.11 -0.68 1.44
C PHE A 174 19.11 0.47 1.52
N CYS A 175 19.44 1.53 2.29
CA CYS A 175 18.59 2.73 2.38
C CYS A 175 18.86 3.67 1.20
N PRO A 176 17.86 3.96 0.33
CA PRO A 176 18.01 4.91 -0.78
C PRO A 176 17.62 6.35 -0.40
N GLU A 177 17.21 6.63 0.82
CA GLU A 177 16.76 7.94 1.25
C GLU A 177 17.94 8.88 1.50
N PHE A 178 17.79 10.17 1.21
CA PHE A 178 18.83 11.18 1.48
C PHE A 178 19.25 11.23 2.95
N LYS A 179 18.29 10.99 3.86
CA LYS A 179 18.55 10.88 5.29
C LYS A 179 18.02 9.55 5.78
N SER A 180 18.92 8.65 6.13
CA SER A 180 18.54 7.35 6.71
C SER A 180 17.84 7.54 8.07
N CYS A 181 16.86 6.67 8.35
CA CYS A 181 16.25 6.56 9.67
C CYS A 181 17.04 5.61 10.62
N GLY A 182 18.15 5.03 10.16
CA GLY A 182 18.97 4.07 10.93
C GLY A 182 18.43 2.62 10.92
N PHE A 183 17.26 2.35 10.35
CA PHE A 183 16.70 0.98 10.33
C PHE A 183 17.65 -0.03 9.66
N VAL A 184 18.37 0.37 8.62
CA VAL A 184 19.29 -0.49 7.87
C VAL A 184 20.49 -0.99 8.72
N ASP A 185 20.79 -0.31 9.82
CA ASP A 185 21.88 -0.64 10.71
C ASP A 185 21.45 -1.60 11.84
N THR A 186 20.17 -2.03 11.85
CA THR A 186 19.60 -2.86 12.91
C THR A 186 19.59 -4.35 12.56
N PRO A 187 19.61 -5.25 13.55
CA PRO A 187 19.38 -6.70 13.34
C PRO A 187 18.02 -6.97 12.67
N ALA A 188 16.98 -6.23 13.06
CA ALA A 188 15.62 -6.36 12.48
C ALA A 188 15.58 -6.11 10.97
N PHE A 189 16.43 -5.23 10.45
CA PHE A 189 16.57 -5.04 9.01
C PHE A 189 17.13 -6.29 8.32
N LYS A 190 18.18 -6.89 8.88
CA LYS A 190 18.80 -8.11 8.34
C LYS A 190 17.78 -9.26 8.27
N GLU A 191 17.01 -9.43 9.34
CA GLU A 191 15.92 -10.40 9.41
C GLU A 191 14.83 -10.12 8.37
N ALA A 192 14.41 -8.86 8.23
CA ALA A 192 13.41 -8.46 7.23
C ALA A 192 13.88 -8.74 5.80
N VAL A 193 15.14 -8.46 5.48
CA VAL A 193 15.73 -8.75 4.16
C VAL A 193 15.81 -10.27 3.93
N ALA A 194 16.26 -11.03 4.92
CA ALA A 194 16.33 -12.49 4.84
C ALA A 194 14.93 -13.08 4.56
N LYS A 195 13.94 -12.68 5.37
CA LYS A 195 12.53 -13.09 5.22
C LYS A 195 11.97 -12.74 3.83
N TYR A 196 12.21 -11.53 3.35
CA TYR A 196 11.74 -11.08 2.04
C TYR A 196 12.34 -11.92 0.90
N ARG A 197 13.61 -12.30 1.00
CA ARG A 197 14.34 -13.06 -0.03
C ARG A 197 14.13 -14.57 0.05
N THR A 198 13.50 -15.06 1.11
CA THR A 198 13.20 -16.51 1.26
C THR A 198 12.04 -16.90 0.35
N VAL A 199 12.29 -17.81 -0.57
CA VAL A 199 11.34 -18.32 -1.55
C VAL A 199 11.01 -19.79 -1.28
#